data_0400efae97a667123b5d11646daa8762
#
_entry.id   0400efae97a667123b5d11646daa8762
#
_cell.length_a   1.000
_cell.length_b   1.000
_cell.length_c   1.000
_cell.angle_alpha   90.00
_cell.angle_beta   90.00
_cell.angle_gamma   90.00
#
_symmetry.space_group_name_H-M   'P 1'
#
loop_
_entity.id
_entity.type
_entity.pdbx_description
1 polymer ?
#
loop_
_entity_poly.entity_id
_entity_poly.type
_entity_poly.pdbx_seq_one_letter_code
_entity_poly.pdbx_strand_id
1 'polypeptide(L)'
;MVNRPTEPYRVGFDFRRRSQRVPAQLPVVVQGMLTDETPFVDPTRAIMLSAHGCLITLSTSIRLGDRLILRNIANHEEQDCRVVYLGEKQGGRTEVGLRFKTAAPQFWGLEHPPRDWKVVLS
;
A
#
# COMPACT_ATOMS: atom_id res chain seq x y z
N MET A 1 16.10 -20.36 12.83
CA MET A 1 15.60 -20.03 12.74
C MET A 1 15.32 -19.59 12.35
N VAL A 2 15.26 -19.63 12.19
CA VAL A 2 14.70 -19.14 12.01
C VAL A 2 14.26 -18.75 11.62
N ASN A 3 14.18 -18.92 11.57
CA ASN A 3 13.54 -18.48 11.30
C ASN A 3 13.18 -18.05 10.83
N ARG A 4 13.31 -18.20 10.58
CA ARG A 4 12.81 -17.75 10.20
C ARG A 4 12.17 -17.57 9.46
N PRO A 5 11.91 -17.84 9.31
CA PRO A 5 11.11 -17.55 8.60
C PRO A 5 10.41 -17.27 8.20
N THR A 6 10.37 -17.56 8.42
CA THR A 6 9.58 -17.28 8.28
C THR A 6 9.14 -16.62 8.05
N GLU A 7 9.19 -16.55 8.06
CA GLU A 7 8.71 -15.77 7.87
C GLU A 7 8.55 -15.17 7.12
N PRO A 8 8.66 -15.22 6.67
CA PRO A 8 8.55 -14.52 5.94
C PRO A 8 8.11 -13.97 5.22
N TYR A 9 7.65 -14.09 4.95
CA TYR A 9 7.09 -13.59 4.41
C TYR A 9 6.44 -12.56 4.17
N ARG A 10 5.70 -12.51 3.71
CA ARG A 10 5.15 -11.44 4.03
C ARG A 10 5.98 -10.51 4.59
N VAL A 11 6.93 -10.88 4.61
CA VAL A 11 7.96 -10.22 5.24
C VAL A 11 8.33 -8.92 4.60
N GLY A 12 8.29 -8.81 3.28
CA GLY A 12 8.68 -7.59 2.63
C GLY A 12 7.89 -6.38 3.07
N PHE A 13 6.63 -6.59 3.42
CA PHE A 13 5.80 -5.49 3.85
C PHE A 13 5.93 -5.23 5.34
N ASP A 14 6.34 -6.23 6.11
CA ASP A 14 6.31 -6.15 7.55
C ASP A 14 7.59 -5.79 8.23
N PHE A 15 8.69 -6.30 7.73
CA PHE A 15 9.91 -6.31 8.50
C PHE A 15 10.48 -4.91 8.73
N ARG A 16 10.08 -3.95 7.97
CA ARG A 16 10.55 -2.58 8.12
C ARG A 16 9.46 -1.67 8.61
N ARG A 17 8.71 -2.14 9.57
CA ARG A 17 7.61 -1.34 10.06
C ARG A 17 8.10 -0.01 10.59
N ARG A 18 7.74 1.05 9.92
CA ARG A 18 8.07 2.40 10.34
C ARG A 18 6.95 3.05 11.10
N SER A 19 5.74 2.58 10.91
CA SER A 19 4.58 3.11 11.59
C SER A 19 3.61 1.98 11.81
N GLN A 20 2.76 2.14 12.81
CA GLN A 20 1.76 1.14 13.15
C GLN A 20 0.77 1.00 12.00
N ARG A 21 0.33 -0.23 11.77
CA ARG A 21 -0.64 -0.55 10.74
C ARG A 21 -2.03 -0.62 11.31
N VAL A 22 -2.99 -0.19 10.51
CA VAL A 22 -4.40 -0.20 10.91
C VAL A 22 -5.17 -1.01 9.87
N PRO A 23 -5.88 -2.07 10.27
CA PRO A 23 -6.75 -2.80 9.34
C PRO A 23 -7.90 -1.89 8.90
N ALA A 24 -8.32 -2.02 7.66
CA ALA A 24 -9.38 -1.17 7.13
C ALA A 24 -9.98 -1.81 5.89
N GLN A 25 -10.98 -1.14 5.32
CA GLN A 25 -11.59 -1.47 4.05
C GLN A 25 -11.88 -0.15 3.35
N LEU A 26 -10.83 0.56 2.99
CA LEU A 26 -10.97 1.93 2.56
C LEU A 26 -10.88 2.02 1.03
N PRO A 27 -11.93 2.53 0.35
CA PRO A 27 -11.91 2.59 -1.10
C PRO A 27 -10.83 3.52 -1.63
N VAL A 28 -10.09 3.02 -2.60
CA VAL A 28 -9.03 3.77 -3.27
C VAL A 28 -9.05 3.46 -4.76
N VAL A 29 -8.37 4.28 -5.53
CA VAL A 29 -8.16 4.04 -6.95
C VAL A 29 -6.67 4.08 -7.21
N VAL A 30 -6.19 3.09 -7.97
CA VAL A 30 -4.79 3.01 -8.35
C VAL A 30 -4.67 3.36 -9.82
N GLN A 31 -3.72 4.23 -10.14
CA GLN A 31 -3.41 4.60 -11.51
C GLN A 31 -1.95 4.25 -11.80
N GLY A 32 -1.70 3.73 -12.99
CA GLY A 32 -0.34 3.39 -13.37
C GLY A 32 -0.25 3.06 -14.84
N MET A 33 0.89 2.48 -15.21
CA MET A 33 1.14 2.06 -16.57
C MET A 33 1.44 0.58 -16.60
N LEU A 34 0.86 -0.13 -17.54
CA LEU A 34 1.21 -1.52 -17.80
C LEU A 34 2.61 -1.59 -18.41
N THR A 35 3.12 -2.80 -18.51
CA THR A 35 4.46 -3.01 -19.07
C THR A 35 4.57 -2.53 -20.52
N ASP A 36 3.47 -2.49 -21.26
CA ASP A 36 3.45 -1.99 -22.63
C ASP A 36 3.14 -0.49 -22.68
N GLU A 37 3.23 0.17 -21.51
CA GLU A 37 3.00 1.61 -21.37
C GLU A 37 1.56 2.02 -21.59
N THR A 38 0.63 1.09 -21.53
CA THR A 38 -0.79 1.41 -21.56
C THR A 38 -1.23 1.88 -20.18
N PRO A 39 -1.88 3.04 -20.05
CA PRO A 39 -2.37 3.48 -18.75
C PRO A 39 -3.48 2.57 -18.24
N PHE A 40 -3.55 2.41 -16.94
CA PHE A 40 -4.65 1.67 -16.33
C PHE A 40 -5.14 2.40 -15.08
N VAL A 41 -6.39 2.11 -14.73
CA VAL A 41 -7.03 2.61 -13.52
C VAL A 41 -7.76 1.42 -12.90
N ASP A 42 -7.51 1.16 -11.63
CA ASP A 42 -8.09 -0.01 -10.95
C ASP A 42 -8.65 0.42 -9.61
N PRO A 43 -9.99 0.49 -9.47
CA PRO A 43 -10.59 0.73 -8.16
C PRO A 43 -10.40 -0.47 -7.27
N THR A 44 -10.05 -0.24 -6.02
CA THR A 44 -9.81 -1.31 -5.08
C THR A 44 -10.02 -0.81 -3.66
N ARG A 45 -9.47 -1.53 -2.69
CA ARG A 45 -9.57 -1.16 -1.29
C ARG A 45 -8.22 -1.32 -0.63
N ALA A 46 -7.91 -0.38 0.24
CA ALA A 46 -6.76 -0.51 1.12
C ALA A 46 -7.21 -1.31 2.33
N ILE A 47 -6.58 -2.45 2.55
CA ILE A 47 -6.97 -3.37 3.62
C ILE A 47 -6.06 -3.26 4.83
N MET A 48 -4.96 -2.56 4.69
CA MET A 48 -4.04 -2.27 5.80
C MET A 48 -3.43 -0.91 5.52
N LEU A 49 -3.47 -0.02 6.51
CA LEU A 49 -3.02 1.36 6.34
C LEU A 49 -1.85 1.64 7.26
N SER A 50 -0.94 2.49 6.81
CA SER A 50 0.11 3.04 7.66
C SER A 50 0.47 4.44 7.15
N ALA A 51 1.28 5.16 7.92
CA ALA A 51 1.73 6.48 7.49
C ALA A 51 2.66 6.41 6.29
N HIS A 52 3.26 5.25 6.03
CA HIS A 52 4.25 5.09 4.97
C HIS A 52 3.72 4.31 3.77
N GLY A 53 2.49 3.83 3.82
CA GLY A 53 1.95 3.06 2.71
C GLY A 53 0.73 2.26 3.07
N CYS A 54 0.49 1.20 2.31
CA CYS A 54 -0.70 0.38 2.53
C CYS A 54 -0.58 -0.96 1.83
N LEU A 55 -1.53 -1.82 2.13
CA LEU A 55 -1.71 -3.09 1.43
C LEU A 55 -3.03 -2.99 0.69
N ILE A 56 -3.01 -3.30 -0.60
CA ILE A 56 -4.20 -3.33 -1.46
C ILE A 56 -4.25 -4.65 -2.19
N THR A 57 -5.30 -4.86 -2.98
CA THR A 57 -5.33 -5.95 -3.93
C THR A 57 -5.54 -5.38 -5.33
N LEU A 58 -4.95 -5.99 -6.33
CA LEU A 58 -5.10 -5.55 -7.72
C LEU A 58 -5.35 -6.73 -8.63
N SER A 59 -6.20 -6.52 -9.63
CA SER A 59 -6.37 -7.48 -10.71
C SER A 59 -5.38 -7.23 -11.84
N THR A 60 -4.81 -6.05 -11.90
CA THR A 60 -3.85 -5.67 -12.94
C THR A 60 -2.49 -6.26 -12.61
N SER A 61 -1.79 -6.76 -13.64
CA SER A 61 -0.44 -7.29 -13.46
C SER A 61 0.55 -6.16 -13.30
N ILE A 62 1.28 -6.19 -12.19
CA ILE A 62 2.31 -5.20 -11.90
C ILE A 62 3.54 -5.93 -11.37
N ARG A 63 4.64 -5.20 -11.23
CA ARG A 63 5.91 -5.76 -10.78
C ARG A 63 6.47 -4.97 -9.62
N LEU A 64 7.33 -5.62 -8.86
CA LEU A 64 8.07 -4.92 -7.80
C LEU A 64 8.80 -3.73 -8.40
N GLY A 65 8.74 -2.60 -7.71
CA GLY A 65 9.39 -1.38 -8.15
C GLY A 65 8.53 -0.49 -9.04
N ASP A 66 7.41 -0.99 -9.52
CA ASP A 66 6.52 -0.16 -10.34
C ASP A 66 6.03 1.03 -9.54
N ARG A 67 5.86 2.14 -10.24
CA ARG A 67 5.35 3.38 -9.64
C ARG A 67 3.88 3.50 -9.95
N LEU A 68 3.11 3.84 -8.94
CA LEU A 68 1.66 3.98 -9.05
C LEU A 68 1.24 5.24 -8.32
N ILE A 69 0.09 5.76 -8.71
CA ILE A 69 -0.55 6.85 -7.99
C ILE A 69 -1.77 6.27 -7.28
N LEU A 70 -1.83 6.48 -5.99
CA LEU A 70 -2.93 6.01 -5.15
C LEU A 70 -3.80 7.19 -4.78
N ARG A 71 -5.10 7.07 -4.99
CA ARG A 71 -6.06 8.12 -4.68
C ARG A 71 -7.03 7.64 -3.63
N ASN A 72 -7.17 8.40 -2.55
CA ASN A 72 -8.17 8.14 -1.53
C ASN A 72 -9.50 8.74 -2.00
N ILE A 73 -10.49 7.89 -2.20
CA ILE A 73 -11.78 8.34 -2.75
C ILE A 73 -12.46 9.35 -1.82
N ALA A 74 -12.32 9.16 -0.50
CA ALA A 74 -13.07 9.95 0.46
C ALA A 74 -12.63 11.42 0.49
N ASN A 75 -11.34 11.70 0.32
CA ASN A 75 -10.84 13.08 0.40
C ASN A 75 -10.14 13.54 -0.86
N HIS A 76 -10.07 12.70 -1.90
CA HIS A 76 -9.48 13.02 -3.19
C HIS A 76 -7.97 13.29 -3.14
N GLU A 77 -7.30 12.92 -2.06
CA GLU A 77 -5.85 13.09 -1.97
C GLU A 77 -5.16 11.98 -2.74
N GLU A 78 -3.97 12.29 -3.26
CA GLU A 78 -3.18 11.35 -4.04
C GLU A 78 -1.78 11.25 -3.47
N GLN A 79 -1.19 10.07 -3.65
CA GLN A 79 0.18 9.80 -3.23
C GLN A 79 0.91 9.00 -4.30
N ASP A 80 2.14 9.41 -4.58
CA ASP A 80 3.05 8.60 -5.37
C ASP A 80 3.47 7.41 -4.54
N CYS A 81 3.40 6.24 -5.15
CA CYS A 81 3.71 4.99 -4.48
C CYS A 81 4.64 4.14 -5.32
N ARG A 82 5.32 3.22 -4.65
CA ARG A 82 6.12 2.20 -5.32
C ARG A 82 5.70 0.84 -4.79
N VAL A 83 5.63 -0.13 -5.70
CA VAL A 83 5.30 -1.51 -5.32
C VAL A 83 6.49 -2.11 -4.62
N VAL A 84 6.31 -2.49 -3.36
CA VAL A 84 7.38 -3.07 -2.55
C VAL A 84 7.09 -4.49 -2.10
N TYR A 85 5.90 -5.01 -2.38
CA TYR A 85 5.52 -6.35 -1.96
C TYR A 85 4.45 -6.88 -2.90
N LEU A 86 4.62 -8.13 -3.33
CA LEU A 86 3.61 -8.86 -4.09
C LEU A 86 3.32 -10.14 -3.36
N GLY A 87 2.07 -10.30 -2.95
CA GLY A 87 1.63 -11.49 -2.25
C GLY A 87 1.02 -12.50 -3.19
N GLU A 88 0.22 -13.38 -2.63
CA GLU A 88 -0.41 -14.44 -3.39
C GLU A 88 -1.61 -13.93 -4.17
N LYS A 89 -1.88 -14.61 -5.27
CA LYS A 89 -3.02 -14.28 -6.09
C LYS A 89 -4.21 -15.14 -5.66
N GLN A 90 -5.32 -14.50 -5.36
CA GLN A 90 -6.54 -15.18 -4.96
C GLN A 90 -7.71 -14.52 -5.65
N GLY A 91 -8.56 -15.35 -6.27
CA GLY A 91 -9.76 -14.84 -6.93
C GLY A 91 -9.44 -13.85 -8.04
N GLY A 92 -8.31 -14.01 -8.71
CA GLY A 92 -7.91 -13.11 -9.78
C GLY A 92 -7.29 -11.81 -9.29
N ARG A 93 -7.07 -11.67 -7.98
CA ARG A 93 -6.49 -10.47 -7.42
C ARG A 93 -5.22 -10.82 -6.64
N THR A 94 -4.25 -9.93 -6.68
CA THR A 94 -2.96 -10.10 -6.02
C THR A 94 -2.84 -9.07 -4.90
N GLU A 95 -2.36 -9.49 -3.74
CA GLU A 95 -2.03 -8.55 -2.68
C GLU A 95 -0.80 -7.76 -3.08
N VAL A 96 -0.86 -6.46 -2.88
CA VAL A 96 0.20 -5.55 -3.29
C VAL A 96 0.50 -4.59 -2.15
N GLY A 97 1.75 -4.56 -1.72
CA GLY A 97 2.20 -3.59 -0.74
C GLY A 97 2.76 -2.38 -1.44
N LEU A 98 2.26 -1.21 -1.04
CA LEU A 98 2.67 0.06 -1.61
C LEU A 98 3.38 0.90 -0.55
N ARG A 99 4.47 1.52 -0.94
CA ARG A 99 5.18 2.47 -0.09
C ARG A 99 5.02 3.86 -0.69
N PHE A 100 4.59 4.81 0.13
CA PHE A 100 4.51 6.21 -0.29
C PHE A 100 5.91 6.76 -0.52
N LYS A 101 6.04 7.63 -1.49
CA LYS A 101 7.30 8.32 -1.73
C LYS A 101 7.71 9.13 -0.50
N THR A 102 6.73 9.75 0.15
CA THR A 102 6.94 10.54 1.36
C THR A 102 5.89 10.12 2.37
N ALA A 103 6.25 10.01 3.63
CA ALA A 103 5.29 9.67 4.67
C ALA A 103 4.11 10.63 4.62
N ALA A 104 2.90 10.08 4.74
CA ALA A 104 1.68 10.85 4.61
C ALA A 104 0.66 10.40 5.65
N PRO A 105 0.88 10.70 6.92
CA PRO A 105 0.01 10.20 7.98
C PRO A 105 -1.43 10.67 7.88
N GLN A 106 -1.68 11.78 7.19
CA GLN A 106 -3.04 12.31 7.08
C GLN A 106 -3.75 11.89 5.81
N PHE A 107 -3.06 11.16 4.94
CA PHE A 107 -3.64 10.73 3.66
C PHE A 107 -4.91 9.91 3.87
N TRP A 108 -4.95 9.13 4.94
CA TRP A 108 -6.08 8.23 5.18
C TRP A 108 -7.27 8.91 5.85
N GLY A 109 -7.06 10.10 6.41
CA GLY A 109 -8.16 10.85 7.03
C GLY A 109 -8.71 10.21 8.28
N LEU A 110 -7.90 9.45 9.01
CA LEU A 110 -8.35 8.82 10.25
C LEU A 110 -8.54 9.87 11.33
N GLU A 111 -9.65 9.75 12.04
CA GLU A 111 -9.94 10.66 13.14
C GLU A 111 -8.97 10.47 14.28
N HIS A 112 -8.61 9.22 14.56
CA HIS A 112 -7.70 8.88 15.66
C HIS A 112 -6.58 7.99 15.12
N PRO A 113 -5.62 8.58 14.40
CA PRO A 113 -4.53 7.77 13.87
C PRO A 113 -3.63 7.25 14.98
N PRO A 114 -2.89 6.16 14.73
CA PRO A 114 -1.93 5.68 15.71
C PRO A 114 -0.96 6.78 16.09
N ARG A 115 -0.51 6.71 17.33
CA ARG A 115 0.32 7.76 17.88
C ARG A 115 1.62 7.95 17.11
N ASP A 116 2.23 6.85 16.65
CA ASP A 116 3.51 6.96 15.96
C ASP A 116 3.39 7.56 14.57
N TRP A 117 2.18 7.70 14.02
CA TRP A 117 2.00 8.39 12.74
C TRP A 117 2.33 9.86 12.86
N LYS A 118 2.14 10.44 14.04
CA LYS A 118 2.42 11.85 14.25
C LYS A 118 3.92 12.13 14.32
N VAL A 119 4.67 11.19 14.83
CA VAL A 119 6.11 11.33 14.96
C VAL A 119 6.78 11.48 13.61
N VAL A 120 6.20 10.88 12.59
CA VAL A 120 6.76 10.89 11.25
C VAL A 120 6.85 12.29 10.67
N LEU A 121 6.07 13.21 11.20
CA LEU A 121 6.04 14.59 10.71
C LEU A 121 7.21 15.45 11.19
N SER A 122 7.90 15.01 12.21
CA SER A 122 8.98 15.82 12.77
C SER A 122 10.37 15.45 12.25
#